data_9aeb25a36790fd9df8af14a22354106d
#
_entry.id   9aeb25a36790fd9df8af14a22354106d
#
_cell.length_a   1.000
_cell.length_b   1.000
_cell.length_c   1.000
_cell.angle_alpha   90.00
_cell.angle_beta   90.00
_cell.angle_gamma   90.00
#
_symmetry.space_group_name_H-M   'P 1'
#
loop_
_entity.id
_entity.type
_entity.pdbx_description
1 polymer ?
#
loop_
_entity_poly.entity_id
_entity_poly.type
_entity_poly.pdbx_seq_one_letter_code
_entity_poly.pdbx_strand_id
1 'polypeptide(L)'
;MKKYHTIVVALHWVLALGIIFSLAAGSLMLAETPNSDPSKMNGLAIHMGIGIVILLLTLVRIVARVRTGTPDPVAGGNPMLEKLAHATHGLLYLGVIVMGISGISMALAVDLGGIVYFGSGEPLPENFDDLAPRFVHGLVATGLMVLIALHFLAAVYHQHVLKDGLMSRMGFRDK
;
A
#
# COMPACT_ATOMS: atom_id res chain seq x y z
N MET A 1 2.35 21.89 -18.24
CA MET A 1 2.20 21.71 -16.78
C MET A 1 3.39 20.87 -16.26
N LYS A 2 4.05 21.26 -15.18
CA LYS A 2 5.20 20.50 -14.65
C LYS A 2 4.72 19.13 -14.14
N LYS A 3 5.37 18.04 -14.57
CA LYS A 3 5.02 16.66 -14.21
C LYS A 3 5.96 16.12 -13.13
N TYR A 4 5.54 15.02 -12.48
CA TYR A 4 6.46 14.24 -11.65
C TYR A 4 7.50 13.54 -12.51
N HIS A 5 8.66 13.28 -11.93
CA HIS A 5 9.70 12.50 -12.58
C HIS A 5 9.20 11.09 -12.93
N THR A 6 9.56 10.58 -14.11
CA THR A 6 9.05 9.31 -14.66
C THR A 6 9.17 8.14 -13.67
N ILE A 7 10.27 8.06 -12.90
CA ILE A 7 10.44 7.00 -11.90
C ILE A 7 9.39 7.10 -10.77
N VAL A 8 9.03 8.32 -10.34
CA VAL A 8 8.01 8.54 -9.30
C VAL A 8 6.63 8.13 -9.81
N VAL A 9 6.36 8.39 -11.11
CA VAL A 9 5.12 7.97 -11.77
C VAL A 9 5.06 6.45 -11.92
N ALA A 10 6.13 5.82 -12.40
CA ALA A 10 6.19 4.36 -12.57
C ALA A 10 6.00 3.64 -11.24
N LEU A 11 6.74 4.06 -10.20
CA LEU A 11 6.61 3.50 -8.85
C LEU A 11 5.21 3.72 -8.26
N HIS A 12 4.55 4.84 -8.58
CA HIS A 12 3.17 5.05 -8.13
C HIS A 12 2.22 3.99 -8.67
N TRP A 13 2.23 3.75 -9.97
CA TRP A 13 1.31 2.81 -10.60
C TRP A 13 1.60 1.37 -10.21
N VAL A 14 2.87 0.97 -10.14
CA VAL A 14 3.28 -0.36 -9.66
C VAL A 14 2.82 -0.58 -8.21
N LEU A 15 3.06 0.40 -7.33
CA LEU A 15 2.63 0.33 -5.94
C LEU A 15 1.11 0.36 -5.81
N ALA A 16 0.40 1.19 -6.57
CA ALA A 16 -1.07 1.24 -6.53
C ALA A 16 -1.67 -0.13 -6.86
N LEU A 17 -1.22 -0.77 -7.95
CA LEU A 17 -1.69 -2.10 -8.32
C LEU A 17 -1.31 -3.16 -7.29
N GLY A 18 -0.06 -3.16 -6.82
CA GLY A 18 0.42 -4.13 -5.83
C GLY A 18 -0.31 -4.02 -4.49
N ILE A 19 -0.52 -2.79 -4.00
CA ILE A 19 -1.24 -2.53 -2.73
C ILE A 19 -2.70 -2.95 -2.85
N ILE A 20 -3.41 -2.56 -3.92
CA ILE A 20 -4.81 -2.94 -4.12
C ILE A 20 -4.95 -4.46 -4.20
N PHE A 21 -4.07 -5.12 -4.97
CA PHE A 21 -4.06 -6.58 -5.06
C PHE A 21 -3.80 -7.23 -3.70
N SER A 22 -2.79 -6.75 -2.96
CA SER A 22 -2.43 -7.32 -1.66
C SER A 22 -3.53 -7.12 -0.60
N LEU A 23 -4.20 -5.95 -0.60
CA LEU A 23 -5.35 -5.69 0.27
C LEU A 23 -6.53 -6.60 -0.08
N ALA A 24 -6.84 -6.76 -1.36
CA ALA A 24 -7.92 -7.64 -1.81
C ALA A 24 -7.62 -9.11 -1.47
N ALA A 25 -6.42 -9.60 -1.80
CA ALA A 25 -6.02 -10.97 -1.50
C ALA A 25 -6.00 -11.24 0.02
N GLY A 26 -5.49 -10.28 0.81
CA GLY A 26 -5.46 -10.38 2.27
C GLY A 26 -6.84 -10.45 2.89
N SER A 27 -7.77 -9.59 2.44
CA SER A 27 -9.10 -9.46 3.03
C SER A 27 -10.12 -10.49 2.50
N LEU A 28 -10.08 -10.82 1.20
CA LEU A 28 -11.09 -11.67 0.57
C LEU A 28 -10.68 -13.15 0.48
N MET A 29 -9.38 -13.44 0.58
CA MET A 29 -8.88 -14.81 0.47
C MET A 29 -8.21 -15.25 1.76
N LEU A 30 -7.13 -14.59 2.19
CA LEU A 30 -6.34 -15.06 3.33
C LEU A 30 -7.10 -14.96 4.66
N ALA A 31 -7.92 -13.93 4.86
CA ALA A 31 -8.72 -13.81 6.08
C ALA A 31 -9.79 -14.89 6.18
N GLU A 32 -10.37 -15.29 5.03
CA GLU A 32 -11.45 -16.27 4.96
C GLU A 32 -10.97 -17.73 4.92
N THR A 33 -9.70 -17.97 4.56
CA THR A 33 -9.14 -19.33 4.48
C THR A 33 -8.66 -19.77 5.86
N PRO A 34 -9.13 -20.89 6.43
CA PRO A 34 -8.64 -21.42 7.70
C PRO A 34 -7.14 -21.73 7.64
N ASN A 35 -6.44 -21.60 8.78
CA ASN A 35 -5.02 -21.91 8.84
C ASN A 35 -4.72 -23.42 8.68
N SER A 36 -5.71 -24.27 8.89
CA SER A 36 -5.64 -25.72 8.64
C SER A 36 -5.73 -26.08 7.15
N ASP A 37 -6.14 -25.16 6.28
CA ASP A 37 -6.24 -25.43 4.84
C ASP A 37 -4.85 -25.39 4.18
N PRO A 38 -4.43 -26.46 3.47
CA PRO A 38 -3.12 -26.50 2.80
C PRO A 38 -2.89 -25.37 1.79
N SER A 39 -3.95 -24.85 1.17
CA SER A 39 -3.85 -23.73 0.21
C SER A 39 -3.41 -22.42 0.86
N LYS A 40 -3.64 -22.26 2.17
CA LYS A 40 -3.25 -21.08 2.94
C LYS A 40 -1.76 -20.81 2.87
N MET A 41 -0.94 -21.85 2.86
CA MET A 41 0.53 -21.77 2.84
C MET A 41 1.02 -20.98 1.60
N ASN A 42 0.54 -21.36 0.42
CA ASN A 42 0.90 -20.68 -0.83
C ASN A 42 0.40 -19.23 -0.86
N GLY A 43 -0.82 -18.99 -0.36
CA GLY A 43 -1.40 -17.66 -0.24
C GLY A 43 -0.56 -16.75 0.65
N LEU A 44 -0.11 -17.26 1.81
CA LEU A 44 0.78 -16.54 2.73
C LEU A 44 2.14 -16.26 2.10
N ALA A 45 2.75 -17.23 1.41
CA ALA A 45 4.03 -17.04 0.73
C ALA A 45 3.97 -15.88 -0.27
N ILE A 46 2.94 -15.85 -1.11
CA ILE A 46 2.74 -14.79 -2.11
C ILE A 46 2.49 -13.45 -1.42
N HIS A 47 1.59 -13.41 -0.42
CA HIS A 47 1.24 -12.19 0.28
C HIS A 47 2.43 -11.57 1.02
N MET A 48 3.18 -12.37 1.75
CA MET A 48 4.39 -11.94 2.46
C MET A 48 5.46 -11.42 1.50
N GLY A 49 5.72 -12.15 0.40
CA GLY A 49 6.68 -11.74 -0.62
C GLY A 49 6.30 -10.41 -1.28
N ILE A 50 5.06 -10.27 -1.72
CA ILE A 50 4.53 -9.02 -2.30
C ILE A 50 4.58 -7.90 -1.26
N GLY A 51 4.22 -8.15 -0.01
CA GLY A 51 4.26 -7.17 1.08
C GLY A 51 5.65 -6.58 1.30
N ILE A 52 6.69 -7.43 1.30
CA ILE A 52 8.10 -6.98 1.40
C ILE A 52 8.47 -6.12 0.19
N VAL A 53 8.13 -6.55 -1.02
CA VAL A 53 8.41 -5.79 -2.26
C VAL A 53 7.70 -4.41 -2.21
N ILE A 54 6.44 -4.36 -1.80
CA ILE A 54 5.68 -3.11 -1.64
C ILE A 54 6.39 -2.18 -0.65
N LEU A 55 6.80 -2.68 0.51
CA LEU A 55 7.51 -1.89 1.51
C LEU A 55 8.81 -1.29 0.94
N LEU A 56 9.65 -2.11 0.31
CA LEU A 56 10.91 -1.67 -0.29
C LEU A 56 10.69 -0.63 -1.40
N LEU A 57 9.76 -0.89 -2.32
CA LEU A 57 9.45 0.04 -3.41
C LEU A 57 8.84 1.36 -2.88
N THR A 58 8.10 1.31 -1.77
CA THR A 58 7.58 2.51 -1.11
C THR A 58 8.73 3.38 -0.58
N LEU A 59 9.73 2.79 0.08
CA LEU A 59 10.91 3.51 0.54
C LEU A 59 11.69 4.11 -0.64
N VAL A 60 11.89 3.34 -1.71
CA VAL A 60 12.54 3.85 -2.95
C VAL A 60 11.74 5.02 -3.52
N ARG A 61 10.41 4.93 -3.55
CA ARG A 61 9.55 6.01 -4.06
C ARG A 61 9.64 7.28 -3.20
N ILE A 62 9.71 7.15 -1.88
CA ILE A 62 9.89 8.29 -0.98
C ILE A 62 11.23 8.98 -1.29
N VAL A 63 12.32 8.23 -1.37
CA VAL A 63 13.65 8.76 -1.70
C VAL A 63 13.66 9.43 -3.08
N ALA A 64 13.08 8.77 -4.09
CA ALA A 64 12.98 9.32 -5.44
C ALA A 64 12.21 10.65 -5.43
N ARG A 65 11.07 10.72 -4.73
CA ARG A 65 10.25 11.93 -4.63
C ARG A 65 11.00 13.10 -3.96
N VAL A 66 11.73 12.81 -2.89
CA VAL A 66 12.54 13.82 -2.19
C VAL A 66 13.66 14.36 -3.10
N ARG A 67 14.34 13.46 -3.84
CA ARG A 67 15.47 13.84 -4.71
C ARG A 67 15.05 14.56 -5.99
N THR A 68 13.89 14.20 -6.56
CA THR A 68 13.43 14.79 -7.84
C THR A 68 12.52 16.00 -7.65
N GLY A 69 12.09 16.26 -6.43
CA GLY A 69 11.14 17.32 -6.10
C GLY A 69 9.70 17.00 -6.50
N THR A 70 8.79 17.88 -6.14
CA THR A 70 7.36 17.78 -6.47
C THR A 70 6.93 18.98 -7.31
N PRO A 71 6.01 18.82 -8.27
CA PRO A 71 5.39 19.93 -8.96
C PRO A 71 4.61 20.83 -7.98
N ASP A 72 4.44 22.10 -8.36
CA ASP A 72 3.65 23.05 -7.58
C ASP A 72 2.20 22.56 -7.38
N PRO A 73 1.54 22.92 -6.27
CA PRO A 73 0.16 22.52 -6.01
C PRO A 73 -0.80 22.94 -7.13
N VAL A 74 -1.87 22.13 -7.36
CA VAL A 74 -2.91 22.44 -8.38
C VAL A 74 -4.16 23.06 -7.75
N ALA A 75 -4.24 23.05 -6.44
CA ALA A 75 -5.47 23.33 -5.69
C ALA A 75 -6.06 24.74 -5.84
N GLY A 76 -5.82 25.40 -6.98
CA GLY A 76 -6.46 26.68 -7.33
C GLY A 76 -6.35 27.79 -6.28
N GLY A 77 -5.33 27.71 -5.42
CA GLY A 77 -5.10 28.66 -4.35
C GLY A 77 -5.93 28.39 -3.06
N ASN A 78 -6.59 27.24 -2.94
CA ASN A 78 -7.26 26.88 -1.67
C ASN A 78 -6.30 26.16 -0.72
N PRO A 79 -5.80 26.85 0.34
CA PRO A 79 -4.80 26.29 1.25
C PRO A 79 -5.29 25.08 2.03
N MET A 80 -6.60 24.95 2.23
CA MET A 80 -7.18 23.84 2.99
C MET A 80 -7.16 22.54 2.17
N LEU A 81 -7.49 22.61 0.88
CA LEU A 81 -7.42 21.46 -0.03
C LEU A 81 -5.96 21.00 -0.22
N GLU A 82 -5.04 21.94 -0.27
CA GLU A 82 -3.62 21.65 -0.36
C GLU A 82 -3.11 20.89 0.88
N LYS A 83 -3.45 21.38 2.09
CA LYS A 83 -3.13 20.70 3.35
C LYS A 83 -3.73 19.29 3.41
N LEU A 84 -4.99 19.15 2.98
CA LEU A 84 -5.66 17.85 2.94
C LEU A 84 -4.96 16.87 1.98
N ALA A 85 -4.56 17.34 0.80
CA ALA A 85 -3.82 16.53 -0.16
C ALA A 85 -2.46 16.06 0.41
N HIS A 86 -1.71 16.96 1.08
CA HIS A 86 -0.47 16.60 1.74
C HIS A 86 -0.66 15.59 2.87
N ALA A 87 -1.68 15.81 3.72
CA ALA A 87 -2.03 14.89 4.81
C ALA A 87 -2.40 13.50 4.28
N THR A 88 -3.24 13.43 3.25
CA THR A 88 -3.65 12.16 2.62
C THR A 88 -2.45 11.39 2.08
N HIS A 89 -1.53 12.05 1.35
CA HIS A 89 -0.33 11.39 0.88
C HIS A 89 0.59 10.94 2.02
N GLY A 90 0.73 11.75 3.07
CA GLY A 90 1.50 11.38 4.27
C GLY A 90 0.93 10.15 4.96
N LEU A 91 -0.40 10.13 5.16
CA LEU A 91 -1.10 8.99 5.76
C LEU A 91 -1.02 7.72 4.93
N LEU A 92 -1.08 7.82 3.59
CA LEU A 92 -0.90 6.66 2.70
C LEU A 92 0.50 6.07 2.85
N TYR A 93 1.56 6.90 2.86
CA TYR A 93 2.93 6.41 3.09
C TYR A 93 3.09 5.79 4.47
N LEU A 94 2.64 6.48 5.51
CA LEU A 94 2.70 5.98 6.88
C LEU A 94 1.94 4.66 7.02
N GLY A 95 0.74 4.58 6.45
CA GLY A 95 -0.08 3.37 6.48
C GLY A 95 0.62 2.17 5.84
N VAL A 96 1.24 2.35 4.66
CA VAL A 96 1.99 1.26 3.99
C VAL A 96 3.21 0.83 4.80
N ILE A 97 3.93 1.77 5.43
CA ILE A 97 5.08 1.45 6.28
C ILE A 97 4.64 0.65 7.52
N VAL A 98 3.59 1.13 8.22
CA VAL A 98 3.05 0.43 9.40
C VAL A 98 2.50 -0.94 9.03
N MET A 99 1.84 -1.06 7.87
CA MET A 99 1.38 -2.34 7.32
C MET A 99 2.54 -3.33 7.13
N GLY A 100 3.63 -2.89 6.50
CA GLY A 100 4.82 -3.73 6.28
C GLY A 100 5.47 -4.14 7.60
N ILE A 101 5.66 -3.19 8.53
CA ILE A 101 6.24 -3.47 9.86
C ILE A 101 5.38 -4.45 10.63
N SER A 102 4.07 -4.25 10.70
CA SER A 102 3.16 -5.16 11.41
C SER A 102 3.14 -6.57 10.81
N GLY A 103 3.19 -6.68 9.46
CA GLY A 103 3.30 -7.97 8.77
C GLY A 103 4.60 -8.70 9.09
N ILE A 104 5.74 -7.99 9.07
CA ILE A 104 7.05 -8.55 9.44
C ILE A 104 7.03 -8.96 10.92
N SER A 105 6.51 -8.11 11.81
CA SER A 105 6.43 -8.42 13.24
C SER A 105 5.58 -9.67 13.51
N MET A 106 4.48 -9.86 12.80
CA MET A 106 3.64 -11.05 12.88
C MET A 106 4.39 -12.28 12.38
N ALA A 107 5.11 -12.16 11.25
CA ALA A 107 5.89 -13.26 10.69
C ALA A 107 7.02 -13.72 11.63
N LEU A 108 7.68 -12.78 12.31
CA LEU A 108 8.73 -13.07 13.27
C LEU A 108 8.19 -13.68 14.57
N ALA A 109 7.00 -13.26 15.01
CA ALA A 109 6.41 -13.72 16.26
C ALA A 109 6.11 -15.24 16.29
N VAL A 110 5.83 -15.84 15.12
CA VAL A 110 5.46 -17.26 14.99
C VAL A 110 6.27 -17.99 13.92
N ASP A 111 7.45 -17.48 13.59
CA ASP A 111 8.36 -18.05 12.59
C ASP A 111 7.69 -18.43 11.25
N LEU A 112 6.81 -17.55 10.73
CA LEU A 112 6.18 -17.80 9.42
C LEU A 112 7.22 -17.96 8.31
N GLY A 113 8.39 -17.34 8.43
CA GLY A 113 9.48 -17.50 7.48
C GLY A 113 9.96 -18.96 7.42
N GLY A 114 10.23 -19.57 8.57
CA GLY A 114 10.60 -20.98 8.68
C GLY A 114 9.53 -21.91 8.14
N ILE A 115 8.27 -21.65 8.51
CA ILE A 115 7.13 -22.48 8.13
C ILE A 115 6.86 -22.36 6.62
N VAL A 116 6.77 -21.13 6.08
CA VAL A 116 6.26 -20.87 4.73
C VAL A 116 7.32 -21.03 3.65
N TYR A 117 8.57 -20.60 3.92
CA TYR A 117 9.63 -20.58 2.90
C TYR A 117 10.72 -21.63 3.09
N PHE A 118 11.01 -22.02 4.35
CA PHE A 118 12.14 -22.89 4.65
C PHE A 118 11.75 -24.32 5.06
N GLY A 119 10.44 -24.63 5.04
CA GLY A 119 9.95 -25.99 5.24
C GLY A 119 10.31 -26.57 6.61
N SER A 120 10.12 -25.80 7.69
CA SER A 120 10.39 -26.25 9.06
C SER A 120 9.61 -27.51 9.47
N GLY A 121 8.52 -27.82 8.75
CA GLY A 121 7.63 -28.93 9.08
C GLY A 121 6.61 -28.60 10.17
N GLU A 122 6.71 -27.42 10.78
CA GLU A 122 5.74 -26.97 11.78
C GLU A 122 4.43 -26.53 11.12
N PRO A 123 3.28 -26.81 11.75
CA PRO A 123 2.00 -26.32 11.25
C PRO A 123 1.86 -24.82 11.47
N LEU A 124 0.97 -24.18 10.69
CA LEU A 124 0.55 -22.82 11.00
C LEU A 124 -0.16 -22.80 12.36
N PRO A 125 -0.02 -21.70 13.15
CA PRO A 125 -0.84 -21.50 14.35
C PRO A 125 -2.32 -21.64 14.04
N GLU A 126 -3.12 -22.09 15.01
CA GLU A 126 -4.60 -22.23 14.82
C GLU A 126 -5.22 -20.92 14.30
N ASN A 127 -4.77 -19.79 14.84
CA ASN A 127 -5.15 -18.46 14.40
C ASN A 127 -4.00 -17.47 14.69
N PHE A 128 -4.16 -16.25 14.21
CA PHE A 128 -3.22 -15.13 14.46
C PHE A 128 -3.81 -14.07 15.39
N ASP A 129 -5.03 -14.24 15.90
CA ASP A 129 -5.82 -13.18 16.53
C ASP A 129 -5.23 -12.72 17.87
N ASP A 130 -4.52 -13.60 18.57
CA ASP A 130 -3.83 -13.28 19.82
C ASP A 130 -2.56 -12.44 19.63
N LEU A 131 -2.15 -12.22 18.38
CA LEU A 131 -0.96 -11.43 18.08
C LEU A 131 -1.30 -9.95 17.97
N ALA A 132 -0.74 -9.10 18.82
CA ALA A 132 -0.91 -7.65 18.72
C ALA A 132 -0.60 -7.07 17.32
N PRO A 133 0.45 -7.51 16.59
CA PRO A 133 0.69 -7.09 15.22
C PRO A 133 -0.45 -7.45 14.25
N ARG A 134 -1.20 -8.53 14.48
CA ARG A 134 -2.36 -8.92 13.66
C ARG A 134 -3.47 -7.88 13.75
N PHE A 135 -3.78 -7.42 14.97
CA PHE A 135 -4.76 -6.36 15.17
C PHE A 135 -4.35 -5.08 14.44
N VAL A 136 -3.09 -4.63 14.59
CA VAL A 136 -2.56 -3.44 13.91
C VAL A 136 -2.64 -3.60 12.40
N HIS A 137 -2.23 -4.77 11.87
CA HIS A 137 -2.27 -5.08 10.44
C HIS A 137 -3.70 -4.96 9.87
N GLY A 138 -4.69 -5.54 10.54
CA GLY A 138 -6.09 -5.48 10.13
C GLY A 138 -6.70 -4.07 10.19
N LEU A 139 -6.38 -3.33 11.26
CA LEU A 139 -6.83 -1.94 11.42
C LEU A 139 -6.26 -1.04 10.32
N VAL A 140 -4.96 -1.16 10.07
CA VAL A 140 -4.29 -0.37 9.03
C VAL A 140 -4.77 -0.78 7.63
N ALA A 141 -5.06 -2.07 7.39
CA ALA A 141 -5.65 -2.52 6.13
C ALA A 141 -6.98 -1.82 5.84
N THR A 142 -7.87 -1.78 6.83
CA THR A 142 -9.16 -1.08 6.72
C THR A 142 -8.95 0.42 6.48
N GLY A 143 -8.06 1.05 7.24
CA GLY A 143 -7.71 2.48 7.07
C GLY A 143 -7.15 2.78 5.68
N LEU A 144 -6.26 1.94 5.15
CA LEU A 144 -5.71 2.07 3.80
C LEU A 144 -6.78 1.92 2.73
N MET A 145 -7.71 0.95 2.86
CA MET A 145 -8.83 0.81 1.91
C MET A 145 -9.66 2.08 1.83
N VAL A 146 -9.99 2.67 2.96
CA VAL A 146 -10.74 3.94 3.01
C VAL A 146 -9.93 5.08 2.40
N LEU A 147 -8.66 5.24 2.79
CA LEU A 147 -7.80 6.30 2.26
C LEU A 147 -7.57 6.19 0.76
N ILE A 148 -7.39 4.97 0.24
CA ILE A 148 -7.21 4.73 -1.20
C ILE A 148 -8.50 5.04 -1.96
N ALA A 149 -9.67 4.66 -1.43
CA ALA A 149 -10.96 5.01 -2.03
C ALA A 149 -11.14 6.52 -2.10
N LEU A 150 -10.87 7.24 -1.02
CA LEU A 150 -10.94 8.72 -0.97
C LEU A 150 -9.93 9.37 -1.92
N HIS A 151 -8.70 8.87 -1.98
CA HIS A 151 -7.67 9.34 -2.89
C HIS A 151 -8.07 9.16 -4.35
N PHE A 152 -8.64 8.00 -4.70
CA PHE A 152 -9.15 7.72 -6.04
C PHE A 152 -10.33 8.64 -6.40
N LEU A 153 -11.31 8.78 -5.50
CA LEU A 153 -12.45 9.66 -5.71
C LEU A 153 -12.04 11.12 -5.88
N ALA A 154 -11.06 11.59 -5.11
CA ALA A 154 -10.48 12.92 -5.27
C ALA A 154 -9.84 13.09 -6.65
N ALA A 155 -9.08 12.09 -7.14
CA ALA A 155 -8.49 12.12 -8.46
C ALA A 155 -9.55 12.19 -9.58
N VAL A 156 -10.64 11.40 -9.45
CA VAL A 156 -11.80 11.43 -10.38
C VAL A 156 -12.48 12.79 -10.35
N TYR A 157 -12.68 13.39 -9.18
CA TYR A 157 -13.25 14.71 -9.01
C TYR A 157 -12.40 15.79 -9.70
N HIS A 158 -11.07 15.78 -9.48
CA HIS A 158 -10.14 16.67 -10.17
C HIS A 158 -10.19 16.51 -11.69
N GLN A 159 -10.29 15.27 -12.19
CA GLN A 159 -10.32 14.99 -13.63
C GLN A 159 -11.62 15.45 -14.31
N HIS A 160 -12.77 15.16 -13.71
CA HIS A 160 -14.07 15.31 -14.37
C HIS A 160 -14.83 16.58 -13.97
N VAL A 161 -14.68 17.06 -12.73
CA VAL A 161 -15.37 18.22 -12.20
C VAL A 161 -14.50 19.46 -12.29
N LEU A 162 -13.32 19.45 -11.69
CA LEU A 162 -12.41 20.60 -11.69
C LEU A 162 -11.67 20.76 -13.03
N LYS A 163 -11.43 19.67 -13.75
CA LYS A 163 -10.73 19.64 -15.05
C LYS A 163 -9.37 20.36 -15.02
N ASP A 164 -8.68 20.30 -13.87
CA ASP A 164 -7.44 21.04 -13.59
C ASP A 164 -6.17 20.35 -14.09
N GLY A 165 -6.32 19.19 -14.73
CA GLY A 165 -5.21 18.42 -15.31
C GLY A 165 -4.35 17.68 -14.29
N LEU A 166 -4.79 17.52 -13.02
CA LEU A 166 -4.04 16.82 -11.99
C LEU A 166 -3.58 15.43 -12.43
N MET A 167 -4.47 14.65 -13.05
CA MET A 167 -4.17 13.30 -13.54
C MET A 167 -3.06 13.27 -14.60
N SER A 168 -2.94 14.33 -15.43
CA SER A 168 -1.89 14.41 -16.44
C SER A 168 -0.48 14.46 -15.84
N ARG A 169 -0.33 14.89 -14.58
CA ARG A 169 0.95 14.94 -13.86
C ARG A 169 1.48 13.56 -13.48
N MET A 170 0.58 12.57 -13.43
CA MET A 170 0.87 11.15 -13.16
C MET A 170 0.79 10.30 -14.44
N GLY A 171 0.77 10.93 -15.61
CA GLY A 171 0.82 10.28 -16.92
C GLY A 171 2.25 10.19 -17.47
N PHE A 172 2.52 9.17 -18.30
CA PHE A 172 3.82 8.93 -18.95
C PHE A 172 4.02 9.75 -20.22
N ARG A 173 2.92 10.20 -20.88
CA ARG A 173 3.00 10.91 -22.15
C ARG A 173 2.95 12.42 -21.96
N ASP A 174 3.82 13.13 -22.68
CA ASP A 174 3.65 14.55 -22.94
C ASP A 174 2.59 14.71 -24.05
N LYS A 175 1.54 15.47 -23.74
CA LYS A 175 0.62 15.95 -24.77
C LYS A 175 1.15 17.27 -25.29
#